data_3e50b563fbf2b144c36207cb6e9fc741
#
_entry.id   3e50b563fbf2b144c36207cb6e9fc741
#
_cell.length_a   1.000
_cell.length_b   1.000
_cell.length_c   1.000
_cell.angle_alpha   90.00
_cell.angle_beta   90.00
_cell.angle_gamma   90.00
#
_symmetry.space_group_name_H-M   'P 1'
#
loop_
_entity.id
_entity.type
_entity.pdbx_description
1 polymer ?
#
loop_
_entity_poly.entity_id
_entity_poly.type
_entity_poly.pdbx_seq_one_letter_code
_entity_poly.pdbx_strand_id
1 'polypeptide(L)'
;MTVPNATVALLRRHIGIWEGDYTHIDPADRSVQEQFAFRIKVECPDDGPIAYRQTSRYRWHDGRTTELVYTGIARDDRLLIDDGRVWGEVRAIEPQTLYMRFAYATDPASQVAEMIQLSPDGQHRARTWHWLRDGQLWRITLVRERRTSRDLSDW
;
A
#
# COMPACT_ATOMS: atom_id res chain seq x y z
N MET A 1 -5.31 19.73 23.75
CA MET A 1 -4.40 19.39 22.64
C MET A 1 -4.73 18.00 22.14
N THR A 2 -5.18 17.86 20.92
CA THR A 2 -5.32 16.57 20.28
C THR A 2 -3.91 16.03 19.99
N VAL A 3 -3.58 14.86 20.52
CA VAL A 3 -2.33 14.17 20.13
C VAL A 3 -2.41 13.93 18.61
N PRO A 4 -1.39 14.34 17.82
CA PRO A 4 -1.42 14.08 16.39
C PRO A 4 -1.57 12.58 16.16
N ASN A 5 -2.51 12.21 15.29
CA ASN A 5 -2.68 10.81 14.87
C ASN A 5 -1.39 10.38 14.16
N ALA A 6 -0.61 9.51 14.79
CA ALA A 6 0.69 9.07 14.29
C ALA A 6 0.58 8.38 12.94
N THR A 7 -0.50 7.65 12.72
CA THR A 7 -0.77 6.98 11.43
C THR A 7 -1.01 7.99 10.33
N VAL A 8 -1.86 8.99 10.54
CA VAL A 8 -2.12 10.03 9.55
C VAL A 8 -0.87 10.86 9.28
N ALA A 9 -0.12 11.22 10.34
CA ALA A 9 1.13 11.97 10.19
C ALA A 9 2.15 11.21 9.33
N LEU A 10 2.29 9.89 9.53
CA LEU A 10 3.18 9.07 8.72
C LEU A 10 2.65 8.91 7.28
N LEU A 11 1.35 8.69 7.10
CA LEU A 11 0.73 8.62 5.77
C LEU A 11 0.98 9.89 4.95
N ARG A 12 0.91 11.06 5.57
CA ARG A 12 1.19 12.34 4.89
C ARG A 12 2.63 12.43 4.39
N ARG A 13 3.58 11.75 5.00
CA ARG A 13 4.96 11.67 4.50
C ARG A 13 5.08 10.82 3.22
N HIS A 14 4.08 10.01 2.90
CA HIS A 14 4.01 9.22 1.67
C HIS A 14 3.41 10.00 0.48
N ILE A 15 2.90 11.19 0.67
CA ILE A 15 2.33 12.00 -0.42
C ILE A 15 3.35 12.16 -1.54
N GLY A 16 2.92 11.89 -2.77
CA GLY A 16 3.75 12.01 -3.95
C GLY A 16 3.46 10.94 -4.99
N ILE A 17 4.31 10.89 -5.97
CA ILE A 17 4.27 9.92 -7.06
C ILE A 17 5.43 8.95 -6.87
N TRP A 18 5.12 7.66 -6.96
CA TRP A 18 6.03 6.56 -6.73
C TRP A 18 6.06 5.64 -7.93
N GLU A 19 7.22 5.12 -8.24
CA GLU A 19 7.40 4.11 -9.28
C GLU A 19 8.21 2.94 -8.73
N GLY A 20 7.88 1.74 -9.18
CA GLY A 20 8.55 0.53 -8.74
C GLY A 20 8.00 -0.73 -9.39
N ASP A 21 8.26 -1.83 -8.73
CA ASP A 21 7.86 -3.15 -9.18
C ASP A 21 7.27 -3.99 -8.05
N TYR A 22 6.32 -4.87 -8.42
CA TYR A 22 5.81 -5.96 -7.62
C TYR A 22 6.49 -7.26 -8.04
N THR A 23 6.88 -8.08 -7.08
CA THR A 23 7.38 -9.43 -7.31
C THR A 23 6.62 -10.39 -6.41
N HIS A 24 5.84 -11.30 -7.00
CA HIS A 24 5.17 -12.37 -6.29
C HIS A 24 6.06 -13.62 -6.26
N ILE A 25 6.22 -14.18 -5.08
CA ILE A 25 7.12 -15.31 -4.83
C ILE A 25 6.32 -16.46 -4.21
N ASP A 26 6.54 -17.67 -4.69
CA ASP A 26 6.07 -18.89 -4.04
C ASP A 26 6.94 -19.17 -2.80
N PRO A 27 6.35 -19.23 -1.59
CA PRO A 27 7.13 -19.50 -0.39
C PRO A 27 7.67 -20.93 -0.29
N ALA A 28 7.12 -21.88 -1.04
CA ALA A 28 7.53 -23.27 -0.99
C ALA A 28 8.90 -23.50 -1.64
N ASP A 29 9.14 -22.90 -2.80
CA ASP A 29 10.38 -23.08 -3.57
C ASP A 29 11.12 -21.77 -3.87
N ARG A 30 10.55 -20.63 -3.45
CA ARG A 30 11.04 -19.26 -3.64
C ARG A 30 11.10 -18.83 -5.10
N SER A 31 10.41 -19.52 -5.99
CA SER A 31 10.29 -19.12 -7.39
C SER A 31 9.49 -17.82 -7.54
N VAL A 32 9.85 -17.04 -8.55
CA VAL A 32 9.08 -15.85 -8.94
C VAL A 32 7.86 -16.30 -9.75
N GLN A 33 6.67 -16.04 -9.23
CA GLN A 33 5.41 -16.36 -9.90
C GLN A 33 5.02 -15.29 -10.92
N GLU A 34 5.21 -14.02 -10.57
CA GLU A 34 4.81 -12.89 -11.39
C GLU A 34 5.62 -11.65 -11.01
N GLN A 35 5.91 -10.82 -11.99
CA GLN A 35 6.55 -9.52 -11.79
C GLN A 35 5.93 -8.49 -12.72
N PHE A 36 5.62 -7.31 -12.20
CA PHE A 36 5.04 -6.22 -13.00
C PHE A 36 5.39 -4.85 -12.42
N ALA A 37 5.41 -3.85 -13.30
CA ALA A 37 5.71 -2.47 -12.94
C ALA A 37 4.45 -1.73 -12.49
N PHE A 38 4.64 -0.67 -11.71
CA PHE A 38 3.55 0.20 -11.31
C PHE A 38 4.00 1.65 -11.16
N ARG A 39 3.01 2.53 -11.20
CA ARG A 39 3.10 3.93 -10.80
C ARG A 39 1.96 4.22 -9.85
N ILE A 40 2.26 4.88 -8.74
CA ILE A 40 1.29 5.18 -7.68
C ILE A 40 1.31 6.66 -7.36
N LYS A 41 0.11 7.25 -7.24
CA LYS A 41 -0.09 8.57 -6.68
C LYS A 41 -0.71 8.43 -5.29
N VAL A 42 -0.08 9.04 -4.29
CA VAL A 42 -0.59 9.11 -2.91
C VAL A 42 -1.00 10.53 -2.60
N GLU A 43 -2.24 10.69 -2.16
CA GLU A 43 -2.85 11.95 -1.76
C GLU A 43 -3.42 11.82 -0.35
N CYS A 44 -3.29 12.88 0.45
CA CYS A 44 -3.99 12.98 1.74
C CYS A 44 -4.81 14.28 1.70
N PRO A 45 -6.08 14.21 1.28
CA PRO A 45 -6.94 15.40 1.19
C PRO A 45 -7.07 16.11 2.54
N ASP A 46 -7.04 17.44 2.53
CA ASP A 46 -7.17 18.25 3.75
C ASP A 46 -8.63 18.42 4.15
N ASP A 47 -9.56 18.31 3.19
CA ASP A 47 -10.99 18.50 3.39
C ASP A 47 -11.78 17.21 3.16
N GLY A 48 -12.90 17.10 3.88
CA GLY A 48 -13.82 15.98 3.75
C GLY A 48 -13.43 14.75 4.57
N PRO A 49 -14.19 13.64 4.43
CA PRO A 49 -14.00 12.45 5.26
C PRO A 49 -12.82 11.57 4.84
N ILE A 50 -12.34 11.71 3.60
CA ILE A 50 -11.24 10.88 3.08
C ILE A 50 -9.91 11.44 3.58
N ALA A 51 -9.18 10.64 4.35
CA ALA A 51 -7.86 11.00 4.86
C ALA A 51 -6.71 10.52 3.95
N TYR A 52 -6.99 9.55 3.08
CA TYR A 52 -5.98 8.94 2.21
C TYR A 52 -6.63 8.49 0.90
N ARG A 53 -5.95 8.77 -0.20
CA ARG A 53 -6.30 8.24 -1.53
C ARG A 53 -5.04 7.76 -2.23
N GLN A 54 -5.10 6.55 -2.76
CA GLN A 54 -4.04 5.98 -3.58
C GLN A 54 -4.61 5.63 -4.94
N THR A 55 -4.02 6.18 -5.99
CA THR A 55 -4.30 5.78 -7.38
C THR A 55 -3.12 4.96 -7.87
N SER A 56 -3.36 3.74 -8.32
CA SER A 56 -2.33 2.79 -8.74
C SER A 56 -2.53 2.41 -10.19
N ARG A 57 -1.51 2.57 -11.02
CA ARG A 57 -1.45 2.09 -12.41
C ARG A 57 -0.46 0.94 -12.48
N TYR A 58 -0.95 -0.21 -12.90
CA TYR A 58 -0.15 -1.43 -13.08
C TYR A 58 0.09 -1.67 -14.55
N ARG A 59 1.27 -2.20 -14.89
CA ARG A 59 1.65 -2.56 -16.25
C ARG A 59 2.41 -3.87 -16.24
N TRP A 60 1.88 -4.84 -16.97
CA TRP A 60 2.49 -6.15 -17.17
C TRP A 60 3.35 -6.19 -18.43
N HIS A 61 4.21 -7.20 -18.54
CA HIS A 61 5.10 -7.39 -19.68
C HIS A 61 4.36 -7.61 -21.01
N ASP A 62 3.15 -8.19 -20.95
CA ASP A 62 2.29 -8.39 -22.12
C ASP A 62 1.57 -7.12 -22.58
N GLY A 63 1.81 -5.99 -21.94
CA GLY A 63 1.22 -4.69 -22.27
C GLY A 63 -0.14 -4.42 -21.59
N ARG A 64 -0.70 -5.37 -20.84
CA ARG A 64 -1.92 -5.10 -20.05
C ARG A 64 -1.65 -4.00 -19.02
N THR A 65 -2.65 -3.15 -18.83
CA THR A 65 -2.65 -2.09 -17.83
C THR A 65 -3.94 -2.12 -17.03
N THR A 66 -3.85 -1.69 -15.77
CA THR A 66 -5.02 -1.53 -14.89
C THR A 66 -4.80 -0.32 -14.00
N GLU A 67 -5.85 0.45 -13.77
CA GLU A 67 -5.83 1.53 -12.79
C GLU A 67 -6.86 1.23 -11.70
N LEU A 68 -6.43 1.34 -10.44
CA LEU A 68 -7.27 1.15 -9.27
C LEU A 68 -7.11 2.34 -8.32
N VAL A 69 -8.20 2.72 -7.67
CA VAL A 69 -8.22 3.78 -6.64
C VAL A 69 -8.64 3.17 -5.32
N TYR A 70 -7.86 3.44 -4.28
CA TYR A 70 -8.16 3.06 -2.90
C TYR A 70 -8.33 4.32 -2.08
N THR A 71 -9.35 4.35 -1.21
CA THR A 71 -9.60 5.46 -0.29
C THR A 71 -9.73 4.94 1.13
N GLY A 72 -9.32 5.76 2.09
CA GLY A 72 -9.42 5.43 3.50
C GLY A 72 -9.86 6.62 4.34
N ILE A 73 -10.50 6.31 5.47
CA ILE A 73 -10.94 7.29 6.47
C ILE A 73 -10.11 7.10 7.75
N ALA A 74 -9.78 8.21 8.39
CA ALA A 74 -9.11 8.17 9.68
C ALA A 74 -10.12 7.93 10.79
N ARG A 75 -9.83 6.96 11.67
CA ARG A 75 -10.61 6.71 12.87
C ARG A 75 -9.67 6.31 14.00
N ASP A 76 -9.73 7.02 15.12
CA ASP A 76 -8.77 6.85 16.21
C ASP A 76 -7.33 7.00 15.68
N ASP A 77 -6.43 6.09 16.00
CA ASP A 77 -5.07 6.08 15.45
C ASP A 77 -4.90 5.08 14.29
N ARG A 78 -5.90 4.97 13.42
CA ARG A 78 -5.92 4.05 12.29
C ARG A 78 -6.47 4.70 11.04
N LEU A 79 -6.09 4.15 9.90
CA LEU A 79 -6.77 4.39 8.63
C LEU A 79 -7.59 3.13 8.29
N LEU A 80 -8.86 3.30 8.01
CA LEU A 80 -9.76 2.22 7.60
C LEU A 80 -10.02 2.33 6.10
N ILE A 81 -9.85 1.21 5.39
CA ILE A 81 -10.17 1.07 3.97
C ILE A 81 -11.35 0.11 3.86
N ASP A 82 -12.43 0.57 3.26
CA ASP A 82 -13.61 -0.25 2.98
C ASP A 82 -14.33 0.37 1.77
N ASP A 83 -13.92 -0.03 0.58
CA ASP A 83 -14.46 0.49 -0.68
C ASP A 83 -15.31 -0.53 -1.44
N GLY A 84 -15.69 -1.63 -0.80
CA GLY A 84 -16.45 -2.75 -1.38
C GLY A 84 -15.57 -3.75 -2.15
N ARG A 85 -14.33 -3.42 -2.49
CA ARG A 85 -13.37 -4.31 -3.16
C ARG A 85 -12.29 -4.80 -2.21
N VAL A 86 -11.85 -3.91 -1.33
CA VAL A 86 -10.81 -4.15 -0.34
C VAL A 86 -11.32 -3.70 1.02
N TRP A 87 -11.11 -4.53 2.00
CA TRP A 87 -11.28 -4.20 3.40
C TRP A 87 -9.93 -4.25 4.09
N GLY A 88 -9.59 -3.23 4.88
CA GLY A 88 -8.32 -3.22 5.58
C GLY A 88 -8.19 -2.11 6.61
N GLU A 89 -7.17 -2.24 7.43
CA GLU A 89 -6.75 -1.21 8.38
C GLU A 89 -5.24 -1.01 8.31
N VAL A 90 -4.84 0.24 8.47
CA VAL A 90 -3.43 0.68 8.48
C VAL A 90 -3.15 1.42 9.78
N ARG A 91 -2.00 1.17 10.37
CA ARG A 91 -1.51 1.93 11.53
C ARG A 91 0.01 2.06 11.53
N ALA A 92 0.50 3.14 12.08
CA ALA A 92 1.92 3.31 12.37
C ALA A 92 2.31 2.42 13.55
N ILE A 93 3.42 1.69 13.42
CA ILE A 93 4.00 0.87 14.51
C ILE A 93 5.30 1.46 15.03
N GLU A 94 5.91 2.35 14.25
CA GLU A 94 7.07 3.16 14.63
C GLU A 94 7.18 4.34 13.64
N PRO A 95 8.11 5.31 13.81
CA PRO A 95 8.10 6.55 13.04
C PRO A 95 8.23 6.43 11.52
N GLN A 96 8.65 5.28 11.00
CA GLN A 96 8.87 5.08 9.56
C GLN A 96 8.13 3.89 8.98
N THR A 97 7.43 3.10 9.82
CA THR A 97 6.80 1.86 9.39
C THR A 97 5.30 1.87 9.65
N LEU A 98 4.54 1.63 8.58
CA LEU A 98 3.12 1.31 8.64
C LEU A 98 2.94 -0.21 8.58
N TYR A 99 1.99 -0.69 9.36
CA TYR A 99 1.48 -2.05 9.27
C TYR A 99 0.06 -2.02 8.71
N MET A 100 -0.22 -2.87 7.73
CA MET A 100 -1.53 -3.00 7.12
C MET A 100 -2.00 -4.45 7.14
N ARG A 101 -3.26 -4.63 7.49
CA ARG A 101 -3.98 -5.89 7.25
C ARG A 101 -5.10 -5.61 6.27
N PHE A 102 -5.25 -6.47 5.27
CA PHE A 102 -6.35 -6.32 4.31
C PHE A 102 -6.77 -7.65 3.68
N ALA A 103 -7.94 -7.63 3.09
CA ALA A 103 -8.49 -8.73 2.30
C ALA A 103 -9.23 -8.16 1.08
N TYR A 104 -9.28 -8.94 0.01
CA TYR A 104 -10.07 -8.62 -1.17
C TYR A 104 -11.45 -9.27 -1.09
N ALA A 105 -12.49 -8.55 -1.54
CA ALA A 105 -13.85 -9.08 -1.61
C ALA A 105 -13.95 -10.30 -2.54
N THR A 106 -13.10 -10.35 -3.57
CA THR A 106 -13.03 -11.47 -4.53
C THR A 106 -12.32 -12.71 -4.01
N ASP A 107 -11.56 -12.58 -2.92
CA ASP A 107 -10.86 -13.70 -2.26
C ASP A 107 -10.88 -13.50 -0.74
N PRO A 108 -12.05 -13.62 -0.10
CA PRO A 108 -12.18 -13.36 1.34
C PRO A 108 -11.46 -14.40 2.22
N ALA A 109 -11.12 -15.56 1.68
CA ALA A 109 -10.34 -16.58 2.37
C ALA A 109 -8.86 -16.20 2.54
N SER A 110 -8.35 -15.32 1.67
CA SER A 110 -6.98 -14.80 1.76
C SER A 110 -6.93 -13.52 2.58
N GLN A 111 -6.04 -13.48 3.54
CA GLN A 111 -5.70 -12.28 4.29
C GLN A 111 -4.26 -11.89 4.00
N VAL A 112 -4.02 -10.60 3.93
CA VAL A 112 -2.68 -10.06 3.69
C VAL A 112 -2.22 -9.27 4.91
N ALA A 113 -1.01 -9.56 5.36
CA ALA A 113 -0.27 -8.74 6.30
C ALA A 113 0.84 -8.02 5.54
N GLU A 114 0.87 -6.71 5.62
CA GLU A 114 1.81 -5.86 4.88
C GLU A 114 2.60 -4.97 5.83
N MET A 115 3.90 -4.90 5.61
CA MET A 115 4.78 -3.88 6.21
C MET A 115 5.15 -2.88 5.14
N ILE A 116 4.98 -1.59 5.45
CA ILE A 116 5.32 -0.48 4.55
C ILE A 116 6.35 0.39 5.25
N GLN A 117 7.57 0.40 4.75
CA GLN A 117 8.68 1.11 5.35
C GLN A 117 9.17 2.24 4.46
N LEU A 118 9.15 3.46 5.00
CA LEU A 118 9.67 4.66 4.34
C LEU A 118 11.12 4.89 4.75
N SER A 119 11.99 5.19 3.80
CA SER A 119 13.38 5.58 4.11
C SER A 119 13.42 6.90 4.90
N PRO A 120 14.49 7.15 5.69
CA PRO A 120 14.60 8.38 6.47
C PRO A 120 14.50 9.66 5.65
N ASP A 121 15.05 9.66 4.43
CA ASP A 121 14.98 10.79 3.49
C ASP A 121 13.66 10.89 2.74
N GLY A 122 12.78 9.89 2.89
CA GLY A 122 11.48 9.84 2.24
C GLY A 122 11.51 9.56 0.73
N GLN A 123 12.65 9.16 0.17
CA GLN A 123 12.80 8.94 -1.26
C GLN A 123 12.56 7.50 -1.71
N HIS A 124 12.64 6.56 -0.79
CA HIS A 124 12.45 5.13 -1.06
C HIS A 124 11.40 4.54 -0.13
N ARG A 125 10.70 3.54 -0.63
CA ARG A 125 9.73 2.77 0.13
C ARG A 125 9.87 1.29 -0.20
N ALA A 126 9.85 0.44 0.82
CA ALA A 126 9.80 -0.99 0.69
C ALA A 126 8.51 -1.52 1.29
N ARG A 127 7.87 -2.45 0.62
CA ARG A 127 6.69 -3.13 1.13
C ARG A 127 6.88 -4.63 1.02
N THR A 128 6.46 -5.36 2.03
CA THR A 128 6.47 -6.81 2.05
C THR A 128 5.09 -7.30 2.46
N TRP A 129 4.52 -8.23 1.67
CA TRP A 129 3.21 -8.78 1.91
C TRP A 129 3.30 -10.27 2.15
N HIS A 130 2.61 -10.74 3.17
CA HIS A 130 2.41 -12.15 3.42
C HIS A 130 0.94 -12.49 3.16
N TRP A 131 0.69 -13.36 2.20
CA TRP A 131 -0.65 -13.82 1.84
C TRP A 131 -0.94 -15.12 2.57
N LEU A 132 -1.96 -15.11 3.41
CA LEU A 132 -2.37 -16.23 4.24
C LEU A 132 -3.76 -16.69 3.80
N ARG A 133 -3.90 -17.99 3.57
CA ARG A 133 -5.19 -18.65 3.32
C ARG A 133 -5.34 -19.77 4.32
N ASP A 134 -6.44 -19.77 5.08
CA ASP A 134 -6.68 -20.72 6.17
C ASP A 134 -5.49 -20.81 7.16
N GLY A 135 -4.87 -19.66 7.44
CA GLY A 135 -3.70 -19.56 8.33
C GLY A 135 -2.38 -20.03 7.72
N GLN A 136 -2.36 -20.42 6.46
CA GLN A 136 -1.15 -20.88 5.78
C GLN A 136 -0.64 -19.86 4.77
N LEU A 137 0.67 -19.62 4.82
CA LEU A 137 1.34 -18.74 3.86
C LEU A 137 1.37 -19.42 2.48
N TRP A 138 0.81 -18.75 1.46
CA TRP A 138 0.76 -19.26 0.12
C TRP A 138 1.42 -18.35 -0.93
N ARG A 139 1.68 -17.09 -0.56
CA ARG A 139 2.38 -16.13 -1.44
C ARG A 139 3.09 -15.08 -0.59
N ILE A 140 4.24 -14.62 -1.07
CA ILE A 140 4.94 -13.43 -0.58
C ILE A 140 4.99 -12.41 -1.72
N THR A 141 4.76 -11.15 -1.42
CA THR A 141 4.95 -10.05 -2.38
C THR A 141 6.03 -9.11 -1.85
N LEU A 142 6.99 -8.82 -2.70
CA LEU A 142 8.02 -7.80 -2.46
C LEU A 142 7.77 -6.62 -3.38
N VAL A 143 7.83 -5.42 -2.82
CA VAL A 143 7.62 -4.18 -3.55
C VAL A 143 8.75 -3.22 -3.22
N ARG A 144 9.39 -2.68 -4.26
CA ARG A 144 10.40 -1.63 -4.15
C ARG A 144 9.94 -0.42 -4.91
N GLU A 145 10.02 0.75 -4.27
CA GLU A 145 9.53 1.98 -4.85
C GLU A 145 10.51 3.13 -4.63
N ARG A 146 10.54 4.02 -5.60
CA ARG A 146 11.22 5.30 -5.52
C ARG A 146 10.20 6.42 -5.73
N ARG A 147 10.27 7.47 -4.92
CA ARG A 147 9.49 8.68 -5.16
C ARG A 147 10.07 9.41 -6.36
N THR A 148 9.24 9.65 -7.37
CA THR A 148 9.65 10.35 -8.59
C THR A 148 9.25 11.82 -8.57
N SER A 149 8.22 12.17 -7.78
CA SER A 149 7.81 13.55 -7.58
C SER A 149 7.04 13.72 -6.27
N ARG A 150 7.14 14.91 -5.67
CA ARG A 150 6.22 15.35 -4.61
C ARG A 150 5.08 16.19 -5.17
N ASP A 151 5.19 16.65 -6.40
CA ASP A 151 4.15 17.40 -7.09
C ASP A 151 3.14 16.43 -7.72
N LEU A 152 1.91 16.46 -7.21
CA LEU A 152 0.85 15.54 -7.67
C LEU A 152 0.38 15.87 -9.09
N SER A 153 0.68 17.05 -9.62
CA SER A 153 0.38 17.40 -11.01
C SER A 153 1.24 16.65 -12.03
N ASP A 154 2.32 15.99 -11.58
CA ASP A 154 3.17 15.15 -12.42
C ASP A 154 2.57 13.76 -12.72
N TRP A 155 1.35 13.49 -12.24
CA TRP A 155 0.65 12.22 -12.44
C TRP A 155 0.26 11.92 -13.87
#